data_95b9a1adb1a8f31697221f954a227919
#
_entry.id   95b9a1adb1a8f31697221f954a227919
#
_cell.length_a   1.000
_cell.length_b   1.000
_cell.length_c   1.000
_cell.angle_alpha   90.00
_cell.angle_beta   90.00
_cell.angle_gamma   90.00
#
_symmetry.space_group_name_H-M   'P 1'
#
loop_
_entity.id
_entity.type
_entity.pdbx_description
1 polymer ?
#
loop_
_entity_poly.entity_id
_entity_poly.type
_entity_poly.pdbx_seq_one_letter_code
_entity_poly.pdbx_strand_id
1 'polypeptide(L)'
;MKQLILALTAIACAAPAMAQDAHPTLVVGTATASRGHKATGVIKVPAGVDAGYDIPVVVVHGAKPGPILAVVSGAHGTEYASILAVERLIDAVDPARLSGSLILVPLVNVASFERIIPHVNPTDNKSMNSRYPGDASGTQTDRASLAITREVVEKCDHLIDLHGGDLDENLRPYSYWTVTGNKAQDDFSRAMVLAFGLDHIIISADRPKDPKASRYLENTASTRGKPSFTAEAGRSGPVNPADVTALVNGVQHVLMHLKMLAGTAAPVARPVWIEKVVTVAADQGGMFWPAVDRDAHVVKGARIGVVTDYLHHQTQEVLAPESGLILFVRAVPSLKKGDTMANIGTIKK
;
A
#
# COMPACT_ATOMS: atom_id res chain seq x y z
N MET A 1 -10.35 -0.48 -66.15
CA MET A 1 -10.81 -0.22 -64.75
C MET A 1 -10.28 -1.37 -63.91
N LYS A 2 -9.18 -1.15 -63.14
CA LYS A 2 -8.62 -2.14 -62.22
C LYS A 2 -9.08 -1.76 -60.81
N GLN A 3 -9.87 -2.63 -60.17
CA GLN A 3 -10.29 -2.47 -58.81
C GLN A 3 -9.14 -2.88 -57.88
N LEU A 4 -8.73 -1.96 -57.01
CA LEU A 4 -7.75 -2.20 -55.98
C LEU A 4 -8.50 -2.69 -54.73
N ILE A 5 -8.31 -3.94 -54.34
CA ILE A 5 -8.84 -4.50 -53.09
C ILE A 5 -7.84 -4.18 -52.00
N LEU A 6 -8.23 -3.28 -51.06
CA LEU A 6 -7.46 -3.02 -49.85
C LEU A 6 -7.80 -4.10 -48.81
N ALA A 7 -6.84 -4.98 -48.52
CA ALA A 7 -6.96 -5.91 -47.40
C ALA A 7 -6.62 -5.18 -46.09
N LEU A 8 -7.61 -4.97 -45.21
CA LEU A 8 -7.40 -4.52 -43.85
C LEU A 8 -6.89 -5.72 -43.02
N THR A 9 -5.62 -5.71 -42.67
CA THR A 9 -5.06 -6.65 -41.69
C THR A 9 -5.38 -6.12 -40.29
N ALA A 10 -6.32 -6.77 -39.62
CA ALA A 10 -6.59 -6.51 -38.19
C ALA A 10 -5.43 -7.10 -37.37
N ILE A 11 -4.61 -6.24 -36.79
CA ILE A 11 -3.62 -6.62 -35.78
C ILE A 11 -4.38 -6.89 -34.51
N ALA A 12 -4.62 -8.15 -34.19
CA ALA A 12 -5.10 -8.58 -32.89
C ALA A 12 -3.97 -8.37 -31.86
N CYS A 13 -4.05 -7.34 -31.02
CA CYS A 13 -3.22 -7.23 -29.84
C CYS A 13 -3.58 -8.41 -28.92
N ALA A 14 -2.74 -9.43 -28.87
CA ALA A 14 -2.82 -10.48 -27.87
C ALA A 14 -2.54 -9.84 -26.51
N ALA A 15 -3.57 -9.72 -25.66
CA ALA A 15 -3.40 -9.42 -24.26
C ALA A 15 -2.49 -10.52 -23.65
N PRO A 16 -1.53 -10.17 -22.77
CA PRO A 16 -0.71 -11.17 -22.10
C PRO A 16 -1.64 -12.18 -21.42
N ALA A 17 -1.44 -13.46 -21.68
CA ALA A 17 -2.19 -14.53 -21.04
C ALA A 17 -1.90 -14.41 -19.53
N MET A 18 -2.91 -14.03 -18.73
CA MET A 18 -2.81 -14.04 -17.28
C MET A 18 -2.56 -15.49 -16.84
N ALA A 19 -1.53 -15.69 -16.00
CA ALA A 19 -1.29 -16.99 -15.41
C ALA A 19 -2.57 -17.43 -14.69
N GLN A 20 -3.13 -18.56 -15.10
CA GLN A 20 -4.31 -19.11 -14.45
C GLN A 20 -3.84 -20.04 -13.34
N ASP A 21 -4.24 -19.73 -12.10
CA ASP A 21 -4.05 -20.64 -10.99
C ASP A 21 -4.77 -21.96 -11.29
N ALA A 22 -3.99 -22.99 -11.62
CA ALA A 22 -4.48 -24.33 -11.93
C ALA A 22 -4.42 -25.28 -10.73
N HIS A 23 -3.97 -24.81 -9.55
CA HIS A 23 -3.74 -25.68 -8.39
C HIS A 23 -5.06 -26.07 -7.72
N PRO A 24 -5.22 -27.36 -7.32
CA PRO A 24 -6.40 -27.81 -6.56
C PRO A 24 -6.43 -27.21 -5.13
N THR A 25 -5.27 -26.82 -4.62
CA THR A 25 -5.11 -26.19 -3.30
C THR A 25 -4.12 -25.06 -3.37
N LEU A 26 -4.35 -23.99 -2.60
CA LEU A 26 -3.39 -22.91 -2.36
C LEU A 26 -2.96 -22.94 -0.91
N VAL A 27 -1.63 -22.94 -0.68
CA VAL A 27 -1.01 -22.98 0.65
C VAL A 27 -0.22 -21.70 0.90
N VAL A 28 -0.51 -21.00 2.00
CA VAL A 28 0.23 -19.83 2.47
C VAL A 28 0.45 -19.97 3.97
N GLY A 29 1.70 -20.07 4.40
CA GLY A 29 2.02 -20.44 5.79
C GLY A 29 1.34 -21.75 6.17
N THR A 30 0.51 -21.72 7.22
CA THR A 30 -0.28 -22.91 7.66
C THR A 30 -1.69 -22.94 7.05
N ALA A 31 -2.13 -21.89 6.37
CA ALA A 31 -3.43 -21.87 5.71
C ALA A 31 -3.40 -22.72 4.43
N THR A 32 -4.29 -23.69 4.33
CA THR A 32 -4.44 -24.56 3.15
C THR A 32 -5.90 -24.54 2.70
N ALA A 33 -6.18 -23.88 1.58
CA ALA A 33 -7.51 -23.76 1.01
C ALA A 33 -7.66 -24.64 -0.23
N SER A 34 -8.64 -25.51 -0.24
CA SER A 34 -9.09 -26.20 -1.45
C SER A 34 -9.90 -25.24 -2.33
N ARG A 35 -10.00 -25.56 -3.62
CA ARG A 35 -10.77 -24.75 -4.58
C ARG A 35 -12.23 -24.60 -4.13
N GLY A 36 -12.74 -23.35 -4.19
CA GLY A 36 -14.06 -22.98 -3.72
C GLY A 36 -14.18 -22.81 -2.20
N HIS A 37 -13.06 -22.82 -1.47
CA HIS A 37 -13.06 -22.73 0.00
C HIS A 37 -12.16 -21.60 0.51
N LYS A 38 -12.35 -21.29 1.78
CA LYS A 38 -11.57 -20.34 2.56
C LYS A 38 -10.81 -21.08 3.66
N ALA A 39 -9.58 -20.68 3.94
CA ALA A 39 -8.80 -21.22 5.06
C ALA A 39 -8.08 -20.11 5.80
N THR A 40 -8.03 -20.22 7.11
CA THR A 40 -7.25 -19.32 8.00
C THR A 40 -6.00 -20.05 8.49
N GLY A 41 -4.96 -19.29 8.77
CA GLY A 41 -3.71 -19.82 9.29
C GLY A 41 -2.76 -18.70 9.69
N VAL A 42 -1.48 -19.06 9.80
CA VAL A 42 -0.43 -18.11 10.16
C VAL A 42 0.80 -18.31 9.26
N ILE A 43 1.47 -17.21 8.97
CA ILE A 43 2.82 -17.19 8.42
C ILE A 43 3.77 -17.08 9.60
N LYS A 44 4.60 -18.10 9.81
CA LYS A 44 5.52 -18.14 10.95
C LYS A 44 6.75 -17.28 10.70
N VAL A 45 7.02 -16.35 11.60
CA VAL A 45 8.29 -15.66 11.71
C VAL A 45 9.12 -16.42 12.75
N PRO A 46 10.15 -17.16 12.34
CA PRO A 46 10.91 -17.99 13.28
C PRO A 46 11.65 -17.12 14.31
N ALA A 47 11.92 -17.68 15.49
CA ALA A 47 12.84 -17.08 16.44
C ALA A 47 14.26 -17.02 15.86
N GLY A 48 15.06 -16.05 16.29
CA GLY A 48 16.44 -15.84 15.87
C GLY A 48 17.20 -15.10 16.95
N VAL A 49 17.76 -13.94 16.61
CA VAL A 49 18.42 -13.04 17.59
C VAL A 49 17.44 -12.45 18.61
N ASP A 50 16.16 -12.48 18.30
CA ASP A 50 15.02 -12.11 19.14
C ASP A 50 13.86 -13.10 18.94
N ALA A 51 12.73 -12.89 19.63
CA ALA A 51 11.58 -13.78 19.59
C ALA A 51 10.95 -13.86 18.19
N GLY A 52 10.42 -15.04 17.83
CA GLY A 52 9.52 -15.21 16.70
C GLY A 52 8.10 -14.83 17.04
N TYR A 53 7.23 -14.80 16.01
CA TYR A 53 5.79 -14.59 16.16
C TYR A 53 5.03 -15.11 14.93
N ASP A 54 3.72 -15.11 14.99
CA ASP A 54 2.84 -15.57 13.94
C ASP A 54 2.09 -14.39 13.29
N ILE A 55 2.15 -14.29 11.96
CA ILE A 55 1.40 -13.32 11.17
C ILE A 55 0.11 -13.97 10.70
N PRO A 56 -1.09 -13.42 11.02
CA PRO A 56 -2.36 -13.98 10.57
C PRO A 56 -2.50 -13.90 9.05
N VAL A 57 -3.01 -14.96 8.44
CA VAL A 57 -3.26 -15.02 7.00
C VAL A 57 -4.56 -15.76 6.70
N VAL A 58 -5.29 -15.27 5.69
CA VAL A 58 -6.46 -15.95 5.13
C VAL A 58 -6.24 -16.17 3.65
N VAL A 59 -6.50 -17.39 3.19
CA VAL A 59 -6.53 -17.75 1.79
C VAL A 59 -7.98 -17.95 1.36
N VAL A 60 -8.42 -17.19 0.36
CA VAL A 60 -9.72 -17.41 -0.31
C VAL A 60 -9.42 -18.00 -1.67
N HIS A 61 -9.58 -19.32 -1.81
CA HIS A 61 -9.32 -20.02 -3.07
C HIS A 61 -10.60 -20.16 -3.88
N GLY A 62 -10.74 -19.35 -4.92
CA GLY A 62 -11.95 -19.25 -5.72
C GLY A 62 -12.35 -20.55 -6.42
N ALA A 63 -13.64 -20.70 -6.70
CA ALA A 63 -14.19 -21.88 -7.39
C ALA A 63 -13.72 -22.00 -8.83
N LYS A 64 -13.29 -20.90 -9.47
CA LYS A 64 -12.83 -20.86 -10.86
C LYS A 64 -11.36 -20.49 -10.94
N PRO A 65 -10.62 -20.99 -11.95
CA PRO A 65 -9.25 -20.53 -12.22
C PRO A 65 -9.16 -19.01 -12.44
N GLY A 66 -8.03 -18.42 -12.12
CA GLY A 66 -7.74 -17.00 -12.30
C GLY A 66 -6.43 -16.61 -11.62
N PRO A 67 -6.09 -15.32 -11.57
CA PRO A 67 -4.88 -14.85 -10.93
C PRO A 67 -4.94 -14.92 -9.39
N ILE A 68 -3.78 -14.81 -8.77
CA ILE A 68 -3.65 -14.69 -7.30
C ILE A 68 -3.36 -13.22 -6.97
N LEU A 69 -4.29 -12.56 -6.28
CA LEU A 69 -4.09 -11.22 -5.73
C LEU A 69 -3.74 -11.31 -4.25
N ALA A 70 -2.64 -10.70 -3.85
CA ALA A 70 -2.32 -10.49 -2.44
C ALA A 70 -2.77 -9.10 -1.99
N VAL A 71 -3.38 -9.02 -0.80
CA VAL A 71 -3.70 -7.76 -0.11
C VAL A 71 -3.12 -7.85 1.29
N VAL A 72 -2.18 -6.96 1.57
CA VAL A 72 -1.41 -6.95 2.81
C VAL A 72 -1.61 -5.63 3.52
N SER A 73 -1.77 -5.63 4.83
CA SER A 73 -1.86 -4.43 5.66
C SER A 73 -1.14 -4.60 7.00
N GLY A 74 -1.09 -3.53 7.78
CA GLY A 74 -0.53 -3.56 9.12
C GLY A 74 0.98 -3.74 9.18
N ALA A 75 1.71 -3.29 8.16
CA ALA A 75 3.17 -3.09 8.24
C ALA A 75 3.51 -2.08 9.37
N HIS A 76 2.65 -1.08 9.54
CA HIS A 76 2.55 -0.25 10.73
C HIS A 76 1.24 -0.64 11.45
N GLY A 77 1.36 -1.15 12.66
CA GLY A 77 0.23 -1.78 13.38
C GLY A 77 -0.81 -0.80 13.91
N THR A 78 -0.58 0.49 13.78
CA THR A 78 -1.48 1.57 14.22
C THR A 78 -2.20 2.29 13.07
N GLU A 79 -2.03 1.82 11.84
CA GLU A 79 -2.79 2.26 10.67
C GLU A 79 -4.12 1.48 10.56
N TYR A 80 -5.01 1.71 11.53
CA TYR A 80 -6.18 0.85 11.76
C TYR A 80 -7.15 0.74 10.59
N ALA A 81 -7.30 1.78 9.76
CA ALA A 81 -8.24 1.74 8.64
C ALA A 81 -7.89 0.67 7.62
N SER A 82 -6.59 0.50 7.31
CA SER A 82 -6.09 -0.53 6.39
C SER A 82 -6.27 -1.93 6.95
N ILE A 83 -5.98 -2.12 8.24
CA ILE A 83 -6.15 -3.40 8.96
C ILE A 83 -7.61 -3.84 8.95
N LEU A 84 -8.53 -2.95 9.34
CA LEU A 84 -9.96 -3.23 9.35
C LEU A 84 -10.56 -3.41 7.94
N ALA A 85 -9.96 -2.78 6.93
CA ALA A 85 -10.39 -3.00 5.55
C ALA A 85 -10.09 -4.44 5.11
N VAL A 86 -8.89 -4.97 5.41
CA VAL A 86 -8.56 -6.36 5.10
C VAL A 86 -9.40 -7.33 5.93
N GLU A 87 -9.64 -7.04 7.21
CA GLU A 87 -10.54 -7.84 8.07
C GLU A 87 -11.94 -7.94 7.45
N ARG A 88 -12.54 -6.83 7.03
CA ARG A 88 -13.86 -6.83 6.36
C ARG A 88 -13.88 -7.62 5.06
N LEU A 89 -12.79 -7.62 4.29
CA LEU A 89 -12.68 -8.40 3.06
C LEU A 89 -12.70 -9.90 3.32
N ILE A 90 -12.26 -10.36 4.49
CA ILE A 90 -12.30 -11.78 4.88
C ILE A 90 -13.74 -12.31 4.82
N ASP A 91 -14.70 -11.53 5.29
CA ASP A 91 -16.11 -11.94 5.26
C ASP A 91 -16.81 -11.58 3.94
N ALA A 92 -16.42 -10.48 3.33
CA ALA A 92 -17.08 -9.95 2.13
C ALA A 92 -16.84 -10.78 0.86
N VAL A 93 -15.73 -11.54 0.76
CA VAL A 93 -15.40 -12.31 -0.43
C VAL A 93 -15.86 -13.75 -0.30
N ASP A 94 -16.83 -14.13 -1.15
CA ASP A 94 -17.34 -15.50 -1.26
C ASP A 94 -16.47 -16.31 -2.26
N PRO A 95 -15.78 -17.39 -1.82
CA PRO A 95 -14.97 -18.21 -2.71
C PRO A 95 -15.77 -18.88 -3.84
N ALA A 96 -17.06 -19.13 -3.65
CA ALA A 96 -17.93 -19.72 -4.70
C ALA A 96 -18.11 -18.76 -5.89
N ARG A 97 -17.96 -17.45 -5.66
CA ARG A 97 -18.12 -16.40 -6.68
C ARG A 97 -16.79 -15.87 -7.22
N LEU A 98 -15.67 -16.28 -6.61
CA LEU A 98 -14.33 -15.80 -6.96
C LEU A 98 -13.72 -16.62 -8.10
N SER A 99 -13.08 -15.94 -9.06
CA SER A 99 -12.17 -16.52 -10.04
C SER A 99 -10.73 -16.18 -9.63
N GLY A 100 -9.85 -17.20 -9.56
CA GLY A 100 -8.50 -17.03 -8.99
C GLY A 100 -8.51 -17.10 -7.46
N SER A 101 -7.53 -16.49 -6.83
CA SER A 101 -7.35 -16.62 -5.38
C SER A 101 -6.99 -15.28 -4.74
N LEU A 102 -7.33 -15.15 -3.46
CA LEU A 102 -6.98 -14.00 -2.64
C LEU A 102 -6.13 -14.45 -1.47
N ILE A 103 -5.00 -13.79 -1.26
CA ILE A 103 -4.19 -13.90 -0.05
C ILE A 103 -4.42 -12.62 0.75
N LEU A 104 -5.02 -12.73 1.93
CA LEU A 104 -5.32 -11.62 2.82
C LEU A 104 -4.43 -11.69 4.05
N VAL A 105 -3.62 -10.67 4.28
CA VAL A 105 -2.78 -10.52 5.49
C VAL A 105 -3.25 -9.25 6.20
N PRO A 106 -4.11 -9.37 7.22
CA PRO A 106 -4.70 -8.20 7.87
C PRO A 106 -3.72 -7.43 8.74
N LEU A 107 -2.73 -8.11 9.32
CA LEU A 107 -1.83 -7.48 10.29
C LEU A 107 -0.45 -8.15 10.26
N VAL A 108 0.53 -7.47 9.66
CA VAL A 108 1.90 -7.99 9.61
C VAL A 108 2.64 -7.70 10.91
N ASN A 109 2.59 -6.49 11.44
CA ASN A 109 3.33 -6.04 12.61
C ASN A 109 2.46 -6.13 13.88
N VAL A 110 2.24 -7.35 14.35
CA VAL A 110 1.39 -7.64 15.52
C VAL A 110 1.88 -6.89 16.78
N ALA A 111 3.20 -6.84 17.01
CA ALA A 111 3.76 -6.16 18.18
C ALA A 111 3.52 -4.64 18.19
N SER A 112 3.52 -3.98 17.03
CA SER A 112 3.15 -2.57 16.89
C SER A 112 1.68 -2.36 17.24
N PHE A 113 0.79 -3.21 16.73
CA PHE A 113 -0.64 -3.15 17.00
C PHE A 113 -0.95 -3.32 18.50
N GLU A 114 -0.45 -4.39 19.11
CA GLU A 114 -0.75 -4.72 20.51
C GLU A 114 -0.20 -3.69 21.51
N ARG A 115 0.95 -3.08 21.18
CA ARG A 115 1.61 -2.09 22.05
C ARG A 115 1.29 -0.65 21.68
N ILE A 116 0.50 -0.43 20.61
CA ILE A 116 0.11 0.90 20.12
C ILE A 116 1.37 1.76 19.83
N ILE A 117 2.33 1.18 19.12
CA ILE A 117 3.59 1.85 18.75
C ILE A 117 3.58 2.16 17.25
N PRO A 118 3.54 3.45 16.86
CA PRO A 118 3.50 3.84 15.46
C PRO A 118 4.82 3.56 14.72
N HIS A 119 4.73 3.42 13.40
CA HIS A 119 5.83 3.39 12.41
C HIS A 119 6.81 2.22 12.51
N VAL A 120 7.03 1.63 13.68
CA VAL A 120 8.08 0.64 13.90
C VAL A 120 7.58 -0.61 14.63
N ASN A 121 8.32 -1.69 14.48
CA ASN A 121 8.18 -2.84 15.36
C ASN A 121 8.90 -2.56 16.70
N PRO A 122 8.18 -2.53 17.84
CA PRO A 122 8.79 -2.21 19.14
C PRO A 122 9.76 -3.28 19.66
N THR A 123 9.88 -4.43 19.00
CA THR A 123 10.83 -5.47 19.39
C THR A 123 12.26 -5.12 18.96
N ASP A 124 12.42 -4.49 17.79
CA ASP A 124 13.72 -4.17 17.21
C ASP A 124 13.84 -2.70 16.74
N ASN A 125 12.80 -1.91 16.95
CA ASN A 125 12.71 -0.49 16.59
C ASN A 125 12.98 -0.22 15.09
N LYS A 126 12.55 -1.13 14.22
CA LYS A 126 12.70 -1.03 12.76
C LYS A 126 11.34 -0.85 12.09
N SER A 127 11.30 -0.01 11.04
CA SER A 127 10.16 0.06 10.13
C SER A 127 10.26 -1.01 9.05
N MET A 128 9.17 -1.73 8.77
CA MET A 128 9.13 -2.71 7.68
C MET A 128 9.39 -2.08 6.32
N ASN A 129 8.97 -0.84 6.12
CA ASN A 129 9.19 -0.07 4.87
C ASN A 129 10.66 0.23 4.53
N SER A 130 11.59 -0.42 5.16
CA SER A 130 13.01 -0.33 4.83
C SER A 130 13.72 -1.69 4.88
N ARG A 131 12.97 -2.79 5.08
CA ARG A 131 13.55 -4.11 5.39
C ARG A 131 13.28 -5.19 4.36
N TYR A 132 12.41 -4.93 3.40
CA TYR A 132 12.20 -5.88 2.31
C TYR A 132 13.42 -5.96 1.37
N PRO A 133 13.71 -7.14 0.81
CA PRO A 133 12.94 -8.38 0.85
C PRO A 133 13.10 -9.22 2.12
N GLY A 134 13.87 -8.75 3.11
CA GLY A 134 14.10 -9.41 4.38
C GLY A 134 15.39 -10.21 4.46
N ASP A 135 15.74 -10.63 5.69
CA ASP A 135 16.94 -11.38 6.01
C ASP A 135 16.66 -12.43 7.10
N ALA A 136 17.01 -13.69 6.84
CA ALA A 136 16.81 -14.80 7.78
C ALA A 136 17.68 -14.68 9.05
N SER A 137 18.83 -14.03 8.95
CA SER A 137 19.79 -13.83 10.05
C SER A 137 19.54 -12.52 10.82
N GLY A 138 18.61 -11.69 10.32
CA GLY A 138 18.31 -10.40 10.89
C GLY A 138 17.40 -10.44 12.13
N THR A 139 16.98 -9.27 12.58
CA THR A 139 16.05 -9.11 13.70
C THR A 139 14.61 -9.46 13.28
N GLN A 140 13.66 -9.33 14.18
CA GLN A 140 12.28 -9.77 13.98
C GLN A 140 11.64 -9.14 12.72
N THR A 141 11.85 -7.83 12.50
CA THR A 141 11.33 -7.14 11.30
C THR A 141 11.98 -7.66 10.01
N ASP A 142 13.28 -7.93 10.02
CA ASP A 142 13.99 -8.46 8.84
C ASP A 142 13.48 -9.87 8.48
N ARG A 143 13.25 -10.73 9.50
CA ARG A 143 12.71 -12.09 9.29
C ARG A 143 11.23 -12.07 8.89
N ALA A 144 10.44 -11.14 9.44
CA ALA A 144 9.05 -10.96 9.03
C ALA A 144 8.94 -10.52 7.57
N SER A 145 9.77 -9.56 7.15
CA SER A 145 9.82 -9.13 5.74
C SER A 145 10.20 -10.29 4.81
N LEU A 146 11.13 -11.16 5.23
CA LEU A 146 11.48 -12.36 4.46
C LEU A 146 10.33 -13.37 4.41
N ALA A 147 9.62 -13.59 5.53
CA ALA A 147 8.47 -14.48 5.57
C ALA A 147 7.34 -14.01 4.65
N ILE A 148 7.01 -12.72 4.66
CA ILE A 148 6.04 -12.12 3.71
C ILE A 148 6.54 -12.23 2.27
N THR A 149 7.81 -11.98 2.00
CA THR A 149 8.37 -12.14 0.65
C THR A 149 8.16 -13.55 0.12
N ARG A 150 8.50 -14.58 0.91
CA ARG A 150 8.40 -15.99 0.48
C ARG A 150 6.97 -16.51 0.41
N GLU A 151 6.17 -16.19 1.43
CA GLU A 151 4.83 -16.77 1.56
C GLU A 151 3.75 -15.99 0.79
N VAL A 152 3.96 -14.71 0.52
CA VAL A 152 2.98 -13.85 -0.13
C VAL A 152 3.47 -13.35 -1.47
N VAL A 153 4.59 -12.60 -1.50
CA VAL A 153 5.06 -11.97 -2.74
C VAL A 153 5.45 -13.01 -3.80
N GLU A 154 6.13 -14.09 -3.43
CA GLU A 154 6.54 -15.11 -4.41
C GLU A 154 5.35 -15.91 -4.95
N LYS A 155 4.25 -16.01 -4.19
CA LYS A 155 3.07 -16.81 -4.55
C LYS A 155 1.97 -16.02 -5.30
N CYS A 156 1.94 -14.69 -5.19
CA CYS A 156 0.92 -13.89 -5.88
C CYS A 156 1.33 -13.52 -7.31
N ASP A 157 0.34 -13.15 -8.14
CA ASP A 157 0.54 -12.54 -9.46
C ASP A 157 0.52 -11.02 -9.36
N HIS A 158 -0.32 -10.48 -8.46
CA HIS A 158 -0.49 -9.06 -8.21
C HIS A 158 -0.53 -8.77 -6.71
N LEU A 159 -0.16 -7.56 -6.31
CA LEU A 159 -0.13 -7.18 -4.90
C LEU A 159 -0.66 -5.77 -4.66
N ILE A 160 -1.47 -5.63 -3.61
CA ILE A 160 -1.89 -4.35 -3.03
C ILE A 160 -1.33 -4.28 -1.61
N ASP A 161 -0.56 -3.22 -1.34
CA ASP A 161 -0.04 -2.88 -0.02
C ASP A 161 -0.93 -1.79 0.58
N LEU A 162 -1.70 -2.11 1.61
CA LEU A 162 -2.63 -1.18 2.22
C LEU A 162 -2.03 -0.54 3.46
N HIS A 163 -2.02 0.76 3.46
CA HIS A 163 -1.55 1.63 4.50
C HIS A 163 -2.60 2.67 4.89
N GLY A 164 -2.23 3.59 5.76
CA GLY A 164 -3.06 4.74 6.15
C GLY A 164 -2.29 5.69 7.05
N GLY A 165 -2.93 6.79 7.46
CA GLY A 165 -2.32 7.69 8.41
C GLY A 165 -2.17 7.04 9.78
N ASP A 166 -0.94 7.00 10.27
CA ASP A 166 -0.59 6.52 11.61
C ASP A 166 -1.07 7.49 12.70
N LEU A 167 -0.82 7.23 13.98
CA LEU A 167 -1.35 7.98 15.14
C LEU A 167 -1.05 9.48 15.07
N ASP A 168 0.04 9.87 14.47
CA ASP A 168 0.50 11.26 14.33
C ASP A 168 0.30 11.85 12.93
N GLU A 169 -0.43 11.15 12.04
CA GLU A 169 -0.57 11.50 10.64
C GLU A 169 -2.01 11.87 10.26
N ASN A 170 -2.24 13.13 9.89
CA ASN A 170 -3.45 13.55 9.22
C ASN A 170 -3.22 13.52 7.71
N LEU A 171 -3.56 12.38 7.11
CA LEU A 171 -3.25 12.03 5.73
C LEU A 171 -4.52 12.08 4.88
N ARG A 172 -4.40 12.65 3.66
CA ARG A 172 -5.46 12.50 2.66
C ARG A 172 -5.34 11.12 1.98
N PRO A 173 -6.47 10.48 1.59
CA PRO A 173 -6.39 9.24 0.83
C PRO A 173 -5.72 9.43 -0.54
N TYR A 174 -4.75 8.56 -0.88
CA TYR A 174 -4.07 8.51 -2.18
C TYR A 174 -3.50 7.12 -2.46
N SER A 175 -3.05 6.90 -3.69
CA SER A 175 -2.28 5.71 -4.06
C SER A 175 -0.89 6.09 -4.55
N TYR A 176 0.07 5.16 -4.43
CA TYR A 176 1.36 5.24 -5.11
C TYR A 176 1.32 4.36 -6.36
N TRP A 177 1.73 4.91 -7.49
CA TRP A 177 1.98 4.14 -8.71
C TRP A 177 3.47 4.01 -8.92
N THR A 178 4.00 2.78 -8.75
CA THR A 178 5.43 2.50 -8.94
C THR A 178 5.73 2.34 -10.43
N VAL A 179 6.65 3.16 -10.93
CA VAL A 179 7.13 3.11 -12.32
C VAL A 179 8.44 2.34 -12.37
N THR A 180 8.41 1.15 -12.95
CA THR A 180 9.55 0.22 -13.02
C THR A 180 10.44 0.48 -14.24
N GLY A 181 9.86 1.05 -15.31
CA GLY A 181 10.44 1.18 -16.63
C GLY A 181 10.08 0.01 -17.57
N ASN A 182 9.41 -1.04 -17.07
CA ASN A 182 8.79 -2.06 -17.90
C ASN A 182 7.38 -1.59 -18.28
N LYS A 183 7.21 -1.13 -19.52
CA LYS A 183 5.96 -0.51 -19.97
C LYS A 183 4.73 -1.40 -19.76
N ALA A 184 4.81 -2.69 -20.01
CA ALA A 184 3.67 -3.58 -19.86
C ALA A 184 3.25 -3.73 -18.39
N GLN A 185 4.21 -3.87 -17.50
CA GLN A 185 3.98 -3.92 -16.07
C GLN A 185 3.46 -2.58 -15.52
N ASP A 186 4.05 -1.47 -15.97
CA ASP A 186 3.68 -0.13 -15.55
C ASP A 186 2.25 0.23 -15.99
N ASP A 187 1.88 -0.09 -17.23
CA ASP A 187 0.53 0.10 -17.76
C ASP A 187 -0.48 -0.75 -16.97
N PHE A 188 -0.13 -1.99 -16.63
CA PHE A 188 -1.00 -2.88 -15.87
C PHE A 188 -1.21 -2.39 -14.44
N SER A 189 -0.14 -2.07 -13.72
CA SER A 189 -0.24 -1.53 -12.35
C SER A 189 -0.97 -0.18 -12.33
N ARG A 190 -0.76 0.68 -13.35
CA ARG A 190 -1.50 1.92 -13.51
C ARG A 190 -3.01 1.69 -13.65
N ALA A 191 -3.40 0.69 -14.44
CA ALA A 191 -4.82 0.33 -14.60
C ALA A 191 -5.43 -0.17 -13.29
N MET A 192 -4.68 -0.95 -12.49
CA MET A 192 -5.10 -1.38 -11.16
C MET A 192 -5.29 -0.18 -10.21
N VAL A 193 -4.35 0.77 -10.16
CA VAL A 193 -4.44 1.99 -9.35
C VAL A 193 -5.68 2.82 -9.72
N LEU A 194 -5.93 3.01 -11.02
CA LEU A 194 -7.11 3.74 -11.49
C LEU A 194 -8.42 3.02 -11.14
N ALA A 195 -8.44 1.69 -11.24
CA ALA A 195 -9.59 0.88 -10.86
C ALA A 195 -9.84 0.92 -9.36
N PHE A 196 -8.81 1.01 -8.53
CA PHE A 196 -8.92 1.09 -7.07
C PHE A 196 -9.80 2.27 -6.63
N GLY A 197 -9.65 3.43 -7.25
CA GLY A 197 -10.64 4.49 -7.14
C GLY A 197 -10.26 5.68 -6.25
N LEU A 198 -9.06 5.71 -5.66
CA LEU A 198 -8.54 6.94 -5.02
C LEU A 198 -8.07 7.91 -6.11
N ASP A 199 -8.53 9.14 -6.04
CA ASP A 199 -8.38 10.13 -7.12
C ASP A 199 -6.99 10.79 -7.18
N HIS A 200 -6.22 10.77 -6.09
CA HIS A 200 -4.84 11.29 -6.04
C HIS A 200 -3.85 10.15 -6.13
N ILE A 201 -2.89 10.28 -7.05
CA ILE A 201 -1.93 9.22 -7.36
C ILE A 201 -0.53 9.82 -7.40
N ILE A 202 0.34 9.35 -6.49
CA ILE A 202 1.75 9.72 -6.44
C ILE A 202 2.52 8.81 -7.40
N ILE A 203 3.28 9.43 -8.31
CA ILE A 203 4.15 8.71 -9.25
C ILE A 203 5.48 8.42 -8.55
N SER A 204 5.75 7.15 -8.27
CA SER A 204 7.00 6.69 -7.65
C SER A 204 7.92 6.07 -8.71
N ALA A 205 8.84 6.90 -9.24
CA ALA A 205 9.83 6.48 -10.24
C ALA A 205 11.23 6.23 -9.64
N ASP A 206 11.40 6.50 -8.35
CA ASP A 206 12.66 6.45 -7.59
C ASP A 206 12.84 5.18 -6.76
N ARG A 207 11.91 4.22 -6.89
CA ARG A 207 12.00 2.95 -6.16
C ARG A 207 13.23 2.12 -6.58
N PRO A 208 13.87 1.40 -5.65
CA PRO A 208 14.95 0.48 -5.98
C PRO A 208 14.53 -0.52 -7.07
N LYS A 209 15.46 -0.82 -8.00
CA LYS A 209 15.22 -1.77 -9.11
C LYS A 209 15.81 -3.16 -8.86
N ASP A 210 16.69 -3.29 -7.87
CA ASP A 210 17.27 -4.57 -7.48
C ASP A 210 16.30 -5.35 -6.59
N PRO A 211 15.86 -6.57 -6.98
CA PRO A 211 15.02 -7.41 -6.14
C PRO A 211 15.62 -7.76 -4.77
N LYS A 212 16.95 -7.70 -4.63
CA LYS A 212 17.67 -7.95 -3.36
C LYS A 212 17.72 -6.72 -2.44
N ALA A 213 17.34 -5.54 -2.93
CA ALA A 213 17.39 -4.27 -2.21
C ALA A 213 16.10 -3.46 -2.38
N SER A 214 14.96 -4.13 -2.46
CA SER A 214 13.67 -3.53 -2.82
C SER A 214 13.11 -2.54 -1.79
N ARG A 215 13.35 -2.68 -0.50
CA ARG A 215 12.97 -1.83 0.63
C ARG A 215 11.49 -1.87 1.03
N TYR A 216 10.54 -1.76 0.10
CA TYR A 216 9.10 -1.67 0.33
C TYR A 216 8.41 -2.95 -0.14
N LEU A 217 7.22 -3.25 0.37
CA LEU A 217 6.50 -4.47 0.01
C LEU A 217 6.07 -4.45 -1.46
N GLU A 218 5.37 -3.38 -1.90
CA GLU A 218 4.93 -3.22 -3.29
C GLU A 218 6.12 -3.22 -4.26
N ASN A 219 7.25 -2.61 -3.83
CA ASN A 219 8.48 -2.61 -4.62
C ASN A 219 9.12 -4.00 -4.70
N THR A 220 8.98 -4.81 -3.66
CA THR A 220 9.45 -6.20 -3.67
C THR A 220 8.68 -7.03 -4.70
N ALA A 221 7.39 -6.81 -4.86
CA ALA A 221 6.59 -7.42 -5.91
C ALA A 221 6.95 -6.84 -7.29
N SER A 222 7.05 -5.52 -7.42
CA SER A 222 7.31 -4.87 -8.71
C SER A 222 8.69 -5.22 -9.29
N THR A 223 9.74 -5.34 -8.46
CA THR A 223 11.07 -5.79 -8.91
C THR A 223 11.13 -7.25 -9.35
N ARG A 224 10.09 -8.04 -9.03
CA ARG A 224 9.89 -9.43 -9.47
C ARG A 224 8.94 -9.55 -10.66
N GLY A 225 8.66 -8.44 -11.32
CA GLY A 225 7.78 -8.41 -12.52
C GLY A 225 6.29 -8.48 -12.19
N LYS A 226 5.89 -8.34 -10.93
CA LYS A 226 4.49 -8.43 -10.48
C LYS A 226 3.88 -7.03 -10.38
N PRO A 227 2.80 -6.73 -11.12
CA PRO A 227 2.09 -5.46 -10.97
C PRO A 227 1.61 -5.29 -9.53
N SER A 228 1.96 -4.15 -8.93
CA SER A 228 1.69 -3.86 -7.53
C SER A 228 1.61 -2.36 -7.29
N PHE A 229 0.97 -1.97 -6.21
CA PHE A 229 0.87 -0.58 -5.77
C PHE A 229 0.54 -0.49 -4.29
N THR A 230 0.73 0.70 -3.70
CA THR A 230 0.32 1.03 -2.33
C THR A 230 -0.90 1.95 -2.37
N ALA A 231 -1.86 1.73 -1.47
CA ALA A 231 -2.99 2.63 -1.25
C ALA A 231 -3.08 3.02 0.22
N GLU A 232 -3.34 4.30 0.45
CA GLU A 232 -3.35 4.93 1.76
C GLU A 232 -4.71 5.54 2.06
N ALA A 233 -5.32 5.20 3.20
CA ALA A 233 -6.47 5.92 3.74
C ALA A 233 -6.54 5.73 5.25
N GLY A 234 -6.95 6.78 5.96
CA GLY A 234 -6.99 6.81 7.42
C GLY A 234 -6.21 7.98 7.98
N ARG A 235 -6.42 8.27 9.29
CA ARG A 235 -5.76 9.40 9.95
C ARG A 235 -5.77 9.26 11.47
N SER A 236 -4.66 9.56 12.11
CA SER A 236 -4.53 9.94 13.52
C SER A 236 -5.19 8.99 14.52
N GLY A 237 -5.24 7.68 14.21
CA GLY A 237 -5.78 6.64 15.10
C GLY A 237 -7.29 6.47 15.12
N PRO A 238 -8.17 7.51 15.12
CA PRO A 238 -9.60 7.28 15.02
C PRO A 238 -9.97 6.55 13.72
N VAL A 239 -10.75 5.49 13.86
CA VAL A 239 -11.24 4.75 12.70
C VAL A 239 -12.40 5.51 12.07
N ASN A 240 -12.17 6.10 10.91
CA ASN A 240 -13.24 6.69 10.10
C ASN A 240 -13.84 5.60 9.20
N PRO A 241 -15.15 5.29 9.31
CA PRO A 241 -15.80 4.30 8.47
C PRO A 241 -15.68 4.58 6.97
N ALA A 242 -15.57 5.84 6.56
CA ALA A 242 -15.41 6.21 5.16
C ALA A 242 -14.04 5.77 4.60
N ASP A 243 -12.96 5.91 5.38
CA ASP A 243 -11.61 5.49 4.98
C ASP A 243 -11.55 3.97 4.82
N VAL A 244 -12.10 3.22 5.79
CA VAL A 244 -12.20 1.75 5.71
C VAL A 244 -13.02 1.32 4.48
N THR A 245 -14.15 1.98 4.24
CA THR A 245 -15.02 1.68 3.11
C THR A 245 -14.34 1.98 1.77
N ALA A 246 -13.57 3.07 1.68
CA ALA A 246 -12.82 3.41 0.49
C ALA A 246 -11.79 2.32 0.14
N LEU A 247 -11.06 1.81 1.14
CA LEU A 247 -10.09 0.72 0.94
C LEU A 247 -10.76 -0.60 0.56
N VAL A 248 -11.86 -0.99 1.22
CA VAL A 248 -12.64 -2.20 0.89
C VAL A 248 -13.16 -2.12 -0.54
N ASN A 249 -13.83 -1.02 -0.90
CA ASN A 249 -14.35 -0.82 -2.25
C ASN A 249 -13.23 -0.81 -3.28
N GLY A 250 -12.08 -0.17 -2.95
CA GLY A 250 -10.92 -0.15 -3.82
C GLY A 250 -10.41 -1.55 -4.17
N VAL A 251 -10.25 -2.42 -3.18
CA VAL A 251 -9.87 -3.83 -3.41
C VAL A 251 -10.93 -4.55 -4.26
N GLN A 252 -12.23 -4.38 -3.95
CA GLN A 252 -13.30 -5.00 -4.73
C GLN A 252 -13.31 -4.52 -6.19
N HIS A 253 -13.05 -3.25 -6.44
CA HIS A 253 -12.92 -2.70 -7.80
C HIS A 253 -11.72 -3.32 -8.55
N VAL A 254 -10.58 -3.51 -7.88
CA VAL A 254 -9.44 -4.21 -8.48
C VAL A 254 -9.80 -5.67 -8.79
N LEU A 255 -10.51 -6.38 -7.90
CA LEU A 255 -11.00 -7.74 -8.17
C LEU A 255 -11.91 -7.78 -9.41
N MET A 256 -12.81 -6.80 -9.58
CA MET A 256 -13.65 -6.68 -10.78
C MET A 256 -12.81 -6.35 -12.02
N HIS A 257 -11.83 -5.46 -11.91
CA HIS A 257 -10.91 -5.11 -13.00
C HIS A 257 -10.12 -6.33 -13.47
N LEU A 258 -9.61 -7.13 -12.55
CA LEU A 258 -8.88 -8.38 -12.82
C LEU A 258 -9.80 -9.53 -13.26
N LYS A 259 -11.11 -9.31 -13.36
CA LYS A 259 -12.13 -10.34 -13.67
C LYS A 259 -12.20 -11.48 -12.65
N MET A 260 -11.75 -11.20 -11.43
CA MET A 260 -11.85 -12.13 -10.31
C MET A 260 -13.23 -12.14 -9.67
N LEU A 261 -13.94 -11.01 -9.70
CA LEU A 261 -15.35 -10.88 -9.33
C LEU A 261 -16.18 -10.40 -10.52
N ALA A 262 -17.46 -10.76 -10.53
CA ALA A 262 -18.41 -10.21 -11.49
C ALA A 262 -18.66 -8.73 -11.19
N GLY A 263 -18.85 -7.94 -12.25
CA GLY A 263 -19.08 -6.51 -12.17
C GLY A 263 -18.12 -5.72 -13.05
N THR A 264 -18.23 -4.40 -12.94
CA THR A 264 -17.36 -3.46 -13.68
C THR A 264 -16.92 -2.39 -12.71
N ALA A 265 -15.62 -2.23 -12.55
CA ALA A 265 -15.05 -1.08 -11.86
C ALA A 265 -14.92 0.07 -12.85
N ALA A 266 -15.51 1.21 -12.53
CA ALA A 266 -15.25 2.44 -13.27
C ALA A 266 -13.91 3.02 -12.79
N PRO A 267 -12.92 3.18 -13.68
CA PRO A 267 -11.66 3.81 -13.29
C PRO A 267 -11.88 5.29 -12.94
N VAL A 268 -10.98 5.84 -12.13
CA VAL A 268 -10.98 7.28 -11.82
C VAL A 268 -10.94 8.08 -13.11
N ALA A 269 -11.99 8.87 -13.36
CA ALA A 269 -12.14 9.61 -14.61
C ALA A 269 -11.20 10.82 -14.70
N ARG A 270 -10.88 11.45 -13.57
CA ARG A 270 -10.03 12.64 -13.47
C ARG A 270 -8.98 12.47 -12.37
N PRO A 271 -7.97 11.62 -12.57
CA PRO A 271 -6.94 11.41 -11.58
C PRO A 271 -6.06 12.65 -11.44
N VAL A 272 -5.73 13.00 -10.21
CA VAL A 272 -4.73 14.01 -9.88
C VAL A 272 -3.39 13.33 -9.73
N TRP A 273 -2.52 13.51 -10.72
CA TRP A 273 -1.18 12.93 -10.69
C TRP A 273 -0.23 13.84 -9.92
N ILE A 274 0.48 13.27 -8.95
CA ILE A 274 1.48 13.95 -8.14
C ILE A 274 2.85 13.45 -8.58
N GLU A 275 3.64 14.35 -9.16
CA GLU A 275 4.93 13.99 -9.74
C GLU A 275 6.10 14.09 -8.76
N LYS A 276 5.91 14.83 -7.66
CA LYS A 276 6.93 15.04 -6.64
C LYS A 276 6.27 15.25 -5.28
N VAL A 277 6.85 14.68 -4.25
CA VAL A 277 6.50 14.93 -2.86
C VAL A 277 7.70 15.56 -2.16
N VAL A 278 7.46 16.69 -1.48
CA VAL A 278 8.47 17.36 -0.66
C VAL A 278 8.09 17.21 0.80
N THR A 279 8.99 16.59 1.56
CA THR A 279 8.84 16.45 3.01
C THR A 279 9.35 17.69 3.71
N VAL A 280 8.54 18.27 4.59
CA VAL A 280 8.93 19.34 5.50
C VAL A 280 9.27 18.71 6.84
N ALA A 281 10.57 18.58 7.11
CA ALA A 281 11.07 17.97 8.34
C ALA A 281 11.37 19.06 9.41
N ALA A 282 11.30 18.64 10.67
CA ALA A 282 11.61 19.50 11.80
C ALA A 282 13.12 19.68 11.98
N ASP A 283 13.58 20.92 12.12
CA ASP A 283 14.98 21.24 12.38
C ASP A 283 15.36 21.03 13.87
N GLN A 284 14.35 21.03 14.74
CA GLN A 284 14.49 20.92 16.20
C GLN A 284 13.29 20.21 16.82
N GLY A 285 13.40 19.82 18.08
CA GLY A 285 12.26 19.33 18.87
C GLY A 285 11.42 20.46 19.43
N GLY A 286 10.19 20.14 19.86
CA GLY A 286 9.25 21.09 20.44
C GLY A 286 7.80 20.65 20.29
N MET A 287 6.91 21.61 20.13
CA MET A 287 5.49 21.43 19.91
C MET A 287 5.11 22.05 18.55
N PHE A 288 4.62 21.22 17.63
CA PHE A 288 4.16 21.68 16.32
C PHE A 288 2.69 22.07 16.34
N TRP A 289 2.39 23.23 15.81
CA TRP A 289 1.05 23.78 15.64
C TRP A 289 0.79 24.02 14.15
N PRO A 290 0.05 23.13 13.47
CA PRO A 290 -0.26 23.32 12.07
C PRO A 290 -1.19 24.50 11.85
N ALA A 291 -0.94 25.29 10.79
CA ALA A 291 -1.79 26.37 10.33
C ALA A 291 -2.62 25.97 9.08
N VAL A 292 -2.41 24.75 8.60
CA VAL A 292 -3.10 24.19 7.43
C VAL A 292 -3.60 22.79 7.77
N ASP A 293 -4.57 22.30 7.00
CA ASP A 293 -5.04 20.92 7.06
C ASP A 293 -4.61 20.17 5.79
N ARG A 294 -4.74 18.83 5.79
CA ARG A 294 -4.65 18.04 4.58
C ARG A 294 -5.63 18.60 3.53
N ASP A 295 -5.36 18.40 2.27
CA ASP A 295 -6.12 18.95 1.13
C ASP A 295 -5.95 20.47 0.90
N ALA A 296 -5.24 21.19 1.77
CA ALA A 296 -4.96 22.59 1.56
C ALA A 296 -3.97 22.78 0.40
N HIS A 297 -4.29 23.72 -0.51
CA HIS A 297 -3.33 24.20 -1.50
C HIS A 297 -2.49 25.31 -0.88
N VAL A 298 -1.17 25.16 -0.96
CA VAL A 298 -0.23 26.16 -0.44
C VAL A 298 0.64 26.71 -1.58
N VAL A 299 1.05 27.96 -1.44
CA VAL A 299 2.07 28.57 -2.30
C VAL A 299 3.41 28.56 -1.58
N LYS A 300 4.52 28.49 -2.33
CA LYS A 300 5.86 28.60 -1.78
C LYS A 300 5.99 29.82 -0.87
N GLY A 301 6.53 29.62 0.34
CA GLY A 301 6.67 30.65 1.37
C GLY A 301 5.44 30.87 2.24
N ALA A 302 4.30 30.23 1.95
CA ALA A 302 3.13 30.29 2.83
C ALA A 302 3.45 29.59 4.17
N ARG A 303 2.94 30.15 5.27
CA ARG A 303 3.08 29.53 6.60
C ARG A 303 2.17 28.31 6.69
N ILE A 304 2.77 27.16 6.98
CA ILE A 304 2.07 25.88 7.20
C ILE A 304 1.97 25.52 8.69
N GLY A 305 2.70 26.20 9.55
CA GLY A 305 2.64 26.00 11.00
C GLY A 305 3.71 26.78 11.75
N VAL A 306 3.77 26.54 13.04
CA VAL A 306 4.83 27.06 13.93
C VAL A 306 5.31 25.94 14.86
N VAL A 307 6.57 26.02 15.28
CA VAL A 307 7.10 25.20 16.37
C VAL A 307 7.33 26.11 17.58
N THR A 308 6.90 25.65 18.74
CA THR A 308 7.15 26.32 20.03
C THR A 308 8.01 25.42 20.92
N ASP A 309 8.68 26.03 21.90
CA ASP A 309 9.23 25.31 23.04
C ASP A 309 8.10 24.90 24.01
N TYR A 310 8.46 24.24 25.10
CA TYR A 310 7.50 23.79 26.13
C TYR A 310 6.96 24.92 27.01
N LEU A 311 7.46 26.14 26.86
CA LEU A 311 7.00 27.35 27.51
C LEU A 311 6.17 28.26 26.58
N HIS A 312 5.82 27.72 25.38
CA HIS A 312 5.03 28.39 24.37
C HIS A 312 5.73 29.56 23.67
N HIS A 313 7.06 29.65 23.75
CA HIS A 313 7.80 30.62 22.94
C HIS A 313 7.97 30.04 21.52
N GLN A 314 7.59 30.83 20.51
CA GLN A 314 7.80 30.42 19.12
C GLN A 314 9.30 30.33 18.82
N THR A 315 9.75 29.16 18.36
CA THR A 315 11.15 28.87 18.04
C THR A 315 11.40 28.74 16.55
N GLN A 316 10.34 28.42 15.77
CA GLN A 316 10.43 28.28 14.32
C GLN A 316 9.09 28.64 13.67
N GLU A 317 9.14 29.42 12.60
CA GLU A 317 8.05 29.51 11.61
C GLU A 317 8.27 28.47 10.53
N VAL A 318 7.24 27.64 10.24
CA VAL A 318 7.33 26.57 9.26
C VAL A 318 6.67 27.05 7.98
N LEU A 319 7.49 27.21 6.91
CA LEU A 319 7.03 27.70 5.63
C LEU A 319 7.01 26.57 4.58
N ALA A 320 6.10 26.66 3.62
CA ALA A 320 6.06 25.77 2.48
C ALA A 320 7.29 25.97 1.57
N PRO A 321 8.15 24.96 1.38
CA PRO A 321 9.33 25.10 0.52
C PRO A 321 8.98 25.16 -0.97
N GLU A 322 7.81 24.63 -1.35
CA GLU A 322 7.27 24.63 -2.70
C GLU A 322 5.75 24.84 -2.67
N SER A 323 5.18 25.25 -3.82
CA SER A 323 3.73 25.31 -4.01
C SER A 323 3.19 23.91 -4.28
N GLY A 324 2.04 23.56 -3.71
CA GLY A 324 1.44 22.25 -3.92
C GLY A 324 0.25 21.98 -3.03
N LEU A 325 -0.13 20.70 -2.97
CA LEU A 325 -1.22 20.17 -2.15
C LEU A 325 -0.63 19.53 -0.88
N ILE A 326 -1.18 19.86 0.29
CA ILE A 326 -0.85 19.17 1.54
C ILE A 326 -1.44 17.75 1.49
N LEU A 327 -0.57 16.76 1.32
CA LEU A 327 -0.93 15.34 1.33
C LEU A 327 -1.05 14.80 2.75
N PHE A 328 -0.18 15.29 3.61
CA PHE A 328 -0.04 14.92 5.01
C PHE A 328 0.33 16.16 5.82
N VAL A 329 -0.23 16.26 7.01
CA VAL A 329 0.20 17.19 8.06
C VAL A 329 0.21 16.47 9.39
N ARG A 330 1.21 16.72 10.22
CA ARG A 330 1.33 16.13 11.55
C ARG A 330 0.15 16.50 12.42
N ALA A 331 -0.51 15.49 12.99
CA ALA A 331 -1.78 15.63 13.72
C ALA A 331 -1.59 15.87 15.22
N VAL A 332 -0.39 15.64 15.75
CA VAL A 332 -0.08 15.75 17.18
C VAL A 332 1.01 16.80 17.40
N PRO A 333 1.01 17.50 18.56
CA PRO A 333 2.00 18.55 18.82
C PRO A 333 3.42 18.01 19.05
N SER A 334 3.56 16.76 19.46
CA SER A 334 4.85 16.10 19.78
C SER A 334 5.79 16.12 18.58
N LEU A 335 6.98 16.72 18.73
CA LEU A 335 7.94 16.89 17.64
C LEU A 335 9.37 16.68 18.15
N LYS A 336 10.14 15.88 17.44
CA LYS A 336 11.60 15.80 17.59
C LYS A 336 12.27 16.21 16.30
N LYS A 337 13.55 16.54 16.36
CA LYS A 337 14.36 16.85 15.17
C LYS A 337 14.32 15.70 14.16
N GLY A 338 14.02 16.02 12.92
CA GLY A 338 13.93 15.09 11.81
C GLY A 338 12.51 14.51 11.59
N ASP A 339 11.57 14.72 12.51
CA ASP A 339 10.19 14.29 12.29
C ASP A 339 9.55 15.05 11.13
N THR A 340 8.69 14.36 10.39
CA THR A 340 7.89 14.98 9.32
C THR A 340 6.78 15.85 9.91
N MET A 341 6.74 17.12 9.51
CA MET A 341 5.66 18.05 9.85
C MET A 341 4.58 18.10 8.77
N ALA A 342 4.98 18.02 7.50
CA ALA A 342 4.05 17.98 6.37
C ALA A 342 4.70 17.33 5.14
N ASN A 343 3.86 16.78 4.25
CA ASN A 343 4.23 16.39 2.89
C ASN A 343 3.44 17.22 1.88
N ILE A 344 4.13 17.85 0.94
CA ILE A 344 3.56 18.72 -0.09
C ILE A 344 3.75 18.04 -1.44
N GLY A 345 2.63 17.73 -2.10
CA GLY A 345 2.62 17.13 -3.43
C GLY A 345 2.54 18.17 -4.54
N THR A 346 3.47 18.09 -5.52
CA THR A 346 3.40 18.88 -6.75
C THR A 346 2.51 18.16 -7.75
N ILE A 347 1.43 18.80 -8.18
CA ILE A 347 0.49 18.24 -9.16
C ILE A 347 1.13 18.34 -10.55
N LYS A 348 1.13 17.21 -11.26
CA LYS A 348 1.59 17.15 -12.65
C LYS A 348 0.63 17.95 -13.55
N LYS A 349 1.17 18.87 -14.31
CA LYS A 349 0.44 19.72 -15.27
C LYS A 349 0.02 18.94 -16.53
#